data_2dd7134b7cca2edd53cc1e690f5db093
#
_entry.id   2dd7134b7cca2edd53cc1e690f5db093
#
_cell.length_a   1.000
_cell.length_b   1.000
_cell.length_c   1.000
_cell.angle_alpha   90.00
_cell.angle_beta   90.00
_cell.angle_gamma   90.00
#
_symmetry.space_group_name_H-M   'P 1'
#
loop_
_entity.id
_entity.type
_entity.pdbx_description
1 polymer ?
#
loop_
_entity_poly.entity_id
_entity_poly.type
_entity_poly.pdbx_seq_one_letter_code
_entity_poly.pdbx_strand_id
1 'polypeptide(L)'
;VLIHEVDKPYIDYHMRNIVFLNEGNDILYRSERTGWAHYYHYDGNGNLKNTITSGDWVAGQIAAIDTVGRTVYLYAHGYDKKMNPYYYQVVKAHIDREGVKLLSPEDGQHKAEFSKSRKYFVDSYSRVDMEPRFTLKDNNGRVIIKDLAKVDIRRAYEMGWRAPERFVVKAADGLTDLHGIMWK
;
A
#
# COMPACT_ATOMS: atom_id res chain seq x y z
N VAL A 1 13.09 9.84 25.64
CA VAL A 1 12.05 9.83 24.60
C VAL A 1 12.72 10.17 23.28
N LEU A 2 12.66 9.25 22.30
CA LEU A 2 13.27 9.46 20.98
C LEU A 2 12.35 10.27 20.06
N ILE A 3 11.04 9.96 20.06
CA ILE A 3 10.05 10.67 19.25
C ILE A 3 8.88 10.97 20.17
N HIS A 4 8.44 12.22 20.20
CA HIS A 4 7.24 12.64 20.89
C HIS A 4 6.26 13.25 19.88
N GLU A 5 5.07 12.68 19.79
CA GLU A 5 4.01 13.13 18.88
C GLU A 5 2.74 13.35 19.66
N VAL A 6 2.08 14.45 19.36
CA VAL A 6 0.78 14.81 19.91
C VAL A 6 -0.11 15.23 18.74
N ASP A 7 -1.28 14.62 18.63
CA ASP A 7 -2.26 14.97 17.61
C ASP A 7 -3.64 15.15 18.23
N LYS A 8 -4.50 15.91 17.58
CA LYS A 8 -5.88 16.16 18.00
C LYS A 8 -6.83 15.67 16.91
N PRO A 9 -7.88 14.94 17.27
CA PRO A 9 -8.32 14.60 18.64
C PRO A 9 -7.55 13.48 19.32
N TYR A 10 -6.88 12.59 18.55
CA TYR A 10 -6.08 11.49 19.09
C TYR A 10 -5.16 10.92 17.98
N ILE A 11 -4.19 10.11 18.38
CA ILE A 11 -3.34 9.31 17.48
C ILE A 11 -3.90 7.90 17.43
N ASP A 12 -4.16 7.34 16.23
CA ASP A 12 -4.54 5.94 16.09
C ASP A 12 -3.32 5.04 16.36
N TYR A 13 -3.27 4.51 17.59
CA TYR A 13 -2.16 3.66 18.01
C TYR A 13 -2.16 2.27 17.37
N HIS A 14 -3.29 1.79 16.83
CA HIS A 14 -3.36 0.50 16.12
C HIS A 14 -2.65 0.54 14.78
N MET A 15 -2.57 1.71 14.16
CA MET A 15 -1.93 1.92 12.88
C MET A 15 -0.48 2.38 12.98
N ARG A 16 0.09 2.40 14.19
CA ARG A 16 1.51 2.74 14.37
C ARG A 16 2.41 1.73 13.69
N ASN A 17 3.44 2.23 13.05
CA ASN A 17 4.50 1.40 12.51
C ASN A 17 5.85 2.08 12.79
N ILE A 18 6.70 1.37 13.53
CA ILE A 18 8.05 1.81 13.86
C ILE A 18 9.01 0.68 13.47
N VAL A 19 9.98 0.99 12.64
CA VAL A 19 11.01 0.02 12.23
C VAL A 19 12.37 0.58 12.54
N PHE A 20 13.16 -0.20 13.28
CA PHE A 20 14.57 0.11 13.56
C PHE A 20 15.45 -0.61 12.55
N LEU A 21 16.35 0.12 11.91
CA LEU A 21 17.31 -0.38 10.93
C LEU A 21 18.71 0.02 11.35
N ASN A 22 19.72 -0.62 10.77
CA ASN A 22 21.11 -0.27 10.98
C ASN A 22 21.45 -0.17 12.49
N GLU A 23 21.10 -1.25 13.23
CA GLU A 23 21.34 -1.35 14.68
C GLU A 23 20.70 -0.22 15.50
N GLY A 24 19.59 0.34 15.00
CA GLY A 24 18.87 1.44 15.64
C GLY A 24 19.34 2.84 15.23
N ASN A 25 20.34 2.96 14.35
CA ASN A 25 20.80 4.25 13.85
C ASN A 25 19.84 4.89 12.82
N ASP A 26 18.92 4.11 12.26
CA ASP A 26 17.85 4.60 11.41
C ASP A 26 16.50 4.13 11.97
N ILE A 27 15.54 5.04 12.08
CA ILE A 27 14.19 4.76 12.55
C ILE A 27 13.20 5.20 11.48
N LEU A 28 12.41 4.27 10.96
CA LEU A 28 11.27 4.59 10.11
C LEU A 28 10.02 4.68 10.98
N TYR A 29 9.38 5.82 11.00
CA TYR A 29 8.22 6.10 11.83
C TYR A 29 7.03 6.55 10.98
N ARG A 30 5.88 5.85 11.13
CA ARG A 30 4.63 6.25 10.48
C ARG A 30 3.87 7.21 11.38
N SER A 31 3.49 8.36 10.82
CA SER A 31 2.81 9.44 11.52
C SER A 31 1.70 10.04 10.66
N GLU A 32 0.64 10.52 11.32
CA GLU A 32 -0.51 11.18 10.69
C GLU A 32 -0.48 12.71 10.85
N ARG A 33 0.66 13.26 11.25
CA ARG A 33 0.87 14.70 11.59
C ARG A 33 0.47 15.70 10.51
N THR A 34 0.30 15.25 9.26
CA THR A 34 -0.13 16.11 8.13
C THR A 34 -1.61 15.93 7.77
N GLY A 35 -2.36 15.17 8.56
CA GLY A 35 -3.73 14.73 8.24
C GLY A 35 -3.79 13.47 7.38
N TRP A 36 -2.64 13.04 6.85
CA TRP A 36 -2.45 11.79 6.11
C TRP A 36 -1.32 10.99 6.74
N ALA A 37 -1.45 9.67 6.71
CA ALA A 37 -0.43 8.80 7.27
C ALA A 37 0.75 8.65 6.30
N HIS A 38 1.95 9.02 6.78
CA HIS A 38 3.18 8.95 6.00
C HIS A 38 4.35 8.42 6.82
N TYR A 39 5.41 7.99 6.14
CA TYR A 39 6.64 7.54 6.76
C TYR A 39 7.68 8.65 6.79
N TYR A 40 8.36 8.72 7.92
CA TYR A 40 9.42 9.67 8.25
C TYR A 40 10.66 8.90 8.67
N HIS A 41 11.83 9.39 8.27
CA HIS A 41 13.12 8.84 8.65
C HIS A 41 13.75 9.69 9.75
N TYR A 42 14.10 9.04 10.85
CA TYR A 42 14.82 9.63 11.99
C TYR A 42 16.16 8.94 12.18
N ASP A 43 17.12 9.64 12.78
CA ASP A 43 18.34 9.03 13.29
C ASP A 43 18.11 8.29 14.62
N GLY A 44 19.13 7.57 15.10
CA GLY A 44 19.07 6.82 16.36
C GLY A 44 18.90 7.70 17.62
N ASN A 45 19.08 9.00 17.51
CA ASN A 45 18.87 9.99 18.59
C ASN A 45 17.46 10.59 18.56
N GLY A 46 16.64 10.23 17.54
CA GLY A 46 15.28 10.75 17.37
C GLY A 46 15.21 12.07 16.61
N ASN A 47 16.27 12.50 15.94
CA ASN A 47 16.22 13.67 15.07
C ASN A 47 15.65 13.31 13.71
N LEU A 48 14.68 14.09 13.22
CA LEU A 48 14.10 13.92 11.89
C LEU A 48 15.16 14.21 10.82
N LYS A 49 15.42 13.21 9.96
CA LYS A 49 16.33 13.34 8.81
C LYS A 49 15.58 13.81 7.56
N ASN A 50 14.49 13.14 7.24
CA ASN A 50 13.65 13.51 6.08
C ASN A 50 12.27 12.85 6.13
N THR A 51 11.35 13.39 5.35
CA THR A 51 10.10 12.76 4.96
C THR A 51 10.40 11.72 3.88
N ILE A 52 9.81 10.52 3.99
CA ILE A 52 9.93 9.45 2.99
C ILE A 52 8.77 9.51 2.00
N THR A 53 7.55 9.68 2.53
CA THR A 53 6.33 9.74 1.72
C THR A 53 5.49 10.95 2.10
N SER A 54 4.76 11.53 1.14
CA SER A 54 3.87 12.67 1.34
C SER A 54 2.73 12.68 0.33
N GLY A 55 1.75 13.57 0.53
CA GLY A 55 0.62 13.79 -0.37
C GLY A 55 -0.73 13.38 0.22
N ASP A 56 -1.80 13.51 -0.57
CA ASP A 56 -3.19 13.26 -0.14
C ASP A 56 -3.57 11.79 -0.32
N TRP A 57 -2.87 10.90 0.39
CA TRP A 57 -3.06 9.45 0.37
C TRP A 57 -2.49 8.83 1.65
N VAL A 58 -2.86 7.59 1.93
CA VAL A 58 -2.41 6.89 3.14
C VAL A 58 -1.29 5.92 2.82
N ALA A 59 -0.11 6.11 3.40
CA ALA A 59 0.94 5.11 3.45
C ALA A 59 0.56 4.04 4.49
N GLY A 60 0.25 2.85 4.02
CA GLY A 60 -0.15 1.69 4.81
C GLY A 60 1.05 0.92 5.37
N GLN A 61 0.90 -0.39 5.49
CA GLN A 61 1.94 -1.27 6.02
C GLN A 61 3.14 -1.38 5.07
N ILE A 62 4.29 -1.64 5.65
CA ILE A 62 5.50 -2.00 4.92
C ILE A 62 5.37 -3.44 4.40
N ALA A 63 5.45 -3.62 3.09
CA ALA A 63 5.46 -4.92 2.43
C ALA A 63 6.86 -5.55 2.45
N ALA A 64 7.90 -4.75 2.28
CA ALA A 64 9.30 -5.18 2.33
C ALA A 64 10.26 -3.99 2.53
N ILE A 65 11.47 -4.30 2.99
CA ILE A 65 12.59 -3.35 3.08
C ILE A 65 13.80 -3.96 2.40
N ASP A 66 14.46 -3.18 1.57
CA ASP A 66 15.81 -3.42 1.06
C ASP A 66 16.76 -2.48 1.81
N THR A 67 17.44 -3.02 2.82
CA THR A 67 18.35 -2.24 3.66
C THR A 67 19.62 -1.83 2.92
N VAL A 68 20.07 -2.66 1.97
CA VAL A 68 21.27 -2.38 1.14
C VAL A 68 20.96 -1.28 0.13
N GLY A 69 19.85 -1.42 -0.60
CA GLY A 69 19.37 -0.43 -1.57
C GLY A 69 18.62 0.73 -0.93
N ARG A 70 18.54 0.79 0.41
CA ARG A 70 17.85 1.82 1.20
C ARG A 70 16.47 2.17 0.64
N THR A 71 15.69 1.12 0.36
CA THR A 71 14.36 1.22 -0.26
C THR A 71 13.32 0.54 0.62
N VAL A 72 12.16 1.19 0.79
CA VAL A 72 10.99 0.65 1.44
C VAL A 72 9.87 0.45 0.42
N TYR A 73 9.21 -0.70 0.49
CA TYR A 73 8.04 -1.05 -0.32
C TYR A 73 6.82 -1.00 0.59
N LEU A 74 5.80 -0.25 0.17
CA LEU A 74 4.65 0.10 1.00
C LEU A 74 3.36 -0.24 0.27
N TYR A 75 2.32 -0.54 1.05
CA TYR A 75 0.95 -0.47 0.55
C TYR A 75 0.47 0.99 0.62
N ALA A 76 -0.20 1.44 -0.44
CA ALA A 76 -0.73 2.79 -0.57
C ALA A 76 -2.24 2.75 -0.80
N HIS A 77 -2.99 3.55 -0.05
CA HIS A 77 -4.44 3.69 -0.21
C HIS A 77 -4.75 5.07 -0.80
N GLY A 78 -5.57 5.10 -1.84
CA GLY A 78 -5.99 6.36 -2.48
C GLY A 78 -4.85 7.11 -3.17
N TYR A 79 -3.74 6.43 -3.53
CA TYR A 79 -2.64 7.04 -4.27
C TYR A 79 -3.04 7.40 -5.70
N ASP A 80 -3.60 6.45 -6.45
CA ASP A 80 -4.25 6.75 -7.73
C ASP A 80 -5.70 7.15 -7.48
N LYS A 81 -6.00 8.43 -7.73
CA LYS A 81 -7.34 9.00 -7.50
C LYS A 81 -8.44 8.44 -8.40
N LYS A 82 -8.08 7.68 -9.44
CA LYS A 82 -9.03 7.03 -10.34
C LYS A 82 -9.48 5.67 -9.83
N MET A 83 -8.78 5.12 -8.83
CA MET A 83 -9.08 3.81 -8.27
C MET A 83 -9.94 3.93 -7.02
N ASN A 84 -10.59 2.82 -6.67
CA ASN A 84 -11.25 2.70 -5.38
C ASN A 84 -10.20 2.89 -4.26
N PRO A 85 -10.36 3.90 -3.38
CA PRO A 85 -9.37 4.22 -2.34
C PRO A 85 -9.24 3.13 -1.26
N TYR A 86 -10.18 2.20 -1.19
CA TYR A 86 -10.07 1.05 -0.27
C TYR A 86 -9.12 -0.04 -0.76
N TYR A 87 -8.75 -0.04 -2.04
CA TYR A 87 -7.77 -0.98 -2.58
C TYR A 87 -6.34 -0.55 -2.26
N TYR A 88 -5.49 -1.53 -2.00
CA TYR A 88 -4.06 -1.30 -1.79
C TYR A 88 -3.34 -1.31 -3.13
N GLN A 89 -2.51 -0.34 -3.35
CA GLN A 89 -1.50 -0.35 -4.39
C GLN A 89 -0.12 -0.55 -3.77
N VAL A 90 0.82 -1.08 -4.52
CA VAL A 90 2.21 -1.22 -4.07
C VAL A 90 3.02 -0.06 -4.62
N VAL A 91 3.68 0.66 -3.73
CA VAL A 91 4.63 1.73 -4.06
C VAL A 91 6.00 1.43 -3.48
N LYS A 92 7.04 2.02 -4.04
CA LYS A 92 8.37 2.05 -3.43
C LYS A 92 8.82 3.48 -3.18
N ALA A 93 9.58 3.66 -2.09
CA ALA A 93 10.21 4.92 -1.73
C ALA A 93 11.66 4.69 -1.30
N HIS A 94 12.51 5.68 -1.46
CA HIS A 94 13.87 5.66 -0.91
C HIS A 94 13.86 6.20 0.51
N ILE A 95 14.59 5.53 1.44
CA ILE A 95 14.57 5.91 2.87
C ILE A 95 15.11 7.33 3.08
N ASP A 96 16.11 7.76 2.32
CA ASP A 96 16.85 9.00 2.55
C ASP A 96 16.36 10.20 1.74
N ARG A 97 15.22 10.07 1.05
CA ARG A 97 14.63 11.17 0.28
C ARG A 97 13.13 10.96 0.08
N GLU A 98 12.44 12.05 -0.09
CA GLU A 98 11.01 12.06 -0.37
C GLU A 98 10.70 11.58 -1.80
N GLY A 99 9.54 10.96 -1.93
CA GLY A 99 8.94 10.57 -3.19
C GLY A 99 8.70 9.09 -3.33
N VAL A 100 7.68 8.75 -4.10
CA VAL A 100 7.25 7.37 -4.32
C VAL A 100 7.14 7.05 -5.81
N LYS A 101 7.33 5.78 -6.14
CA LYS A 101 7.03 5.21 -7.45
C LYS A 101 5.99 4.12 -7.32
N LEU A 102 4.90 4.21 -8.09
CA LEU A 102 3.89 3.18 -8.20
C LEU A 102 4.44 1.94 -8.91
N LEU A 103 4.23 0.76 -8.31
CA LEU A 103 4.67 -0.54 -8.85
C LEU A 103 3.51 -1.40 -9.35
N SER A 104 2.29 -1.16 -8.86
CA SER A 104 1.08 -1.93 -9.18
C SER A 104 -0.05 -1.00 -9.63
N PRO A 105 -0.08 -0.61 -10.92
CA PRO A 105 -1.08 0.33 -11.45
C PRO A 105 -2.42 -0.33 -11.79
N GLU A 106 -2.52 -1.65 -11.70
CA GLU A 106 -3.72 -2.39 -12.07
C GLU A 106 -4.86 -2.12 -11.06
N ASP A 107 -6.12 -2.05 -11.55
CA ASP A 107 -7.30 -1.81 -10.69
C ASP A 107 -7.65 -3.06 -9.88
N GLY A 108 -7.33 -3.07 -8.62
CA GLY A 108 -7.60 -4.16 -7.68
C GLY A 108 -6.91 -4.02 -6.34
N GLN A 109 -7.23 -4.95 -5.46
CA GLN A 109 -6.57 -5.13 -4.17
C GLN A 109 -5.29 -5.90 -4.38
N HIS A 110 -4.13 -5.28 -4.15
CA HIS A 110 -2.82 -5.87 -4.37
C HIS A 110 -2.22 -6.50 -3.11
N LYS A 111 -1.47 -7.59 -3.31
CA LYS A 111 -0.59 -8.17 -2.32
C LYS A 111 0.74 -8.49 -2.99
N ALA A 112 1.84 -7.97 -2.46
CA ALA A 112 3.18 -8.16 -3.00
C ALA A 112 3.99 -9.13 -2.12
N GLU A 113 4.53 -10.17 -2.73
CA GLU A 113 5.42 -11.12 -2.09
C GLU A 113 6.82 -11.01 -2.71
N PHE A 114 7.75 -10.39 -1.96
CA PHE A 114 9.09 -10.10 -2.44
C PHE A 114 10.04 -11.29 -2.29
N SER A 115 10.89 -11.48 -3.30
CA SER A 115 12.05 -12.36 -3.20
C SER A 115 13.00 -11.91 -2.07
N LYS A 116 13.81 -12.82 -1.54
CA LYS A 116 14.83 -12.50 -0.52
C LYS A 116 15.79 -11.39 -0.98
N SER A 117 16.14 -11.37 -2.27
CA SER A 117 17.03 -10.38 -2.86
C SER A 117 16.38 -9.02 -3.14
N ARG A 118 15.07 -8.88 -2.93
CA ARG A 118 14.27 -7.69 -3.27
C ARG A 118 14.32 -7.25 -4.73
N LYS A 119 14.85 -8.10 -5.62
CA LYS A 119 14.93 -7.81 -7.07
C LYS A 119 13.62 -8.08 -7.80
N TYR A 120 12.80 -8.99 -7.27
CA TYR A 120 11.53 -9.40 -7.87
C TYR A 120 10.45 -9.52 -6.80
N PHE A 121 9.20 -9.43 -7.23
CA PHE A 121 8.04 -9.76 -6.40
C PHE A 121 6.93 -10.37 -7.26
N VAL A 122 6.15 -11.25 -6.63
CA VAL A 122 4.87 -11.68 -7.16
C VAL A 122 3.82 -10.69 -6.68
N ASP A 123 3.17 -10.06 -7.64
CA ASP A 123 2.00 -9.19 -7.41
C ASP A 123 0.75 -10.02 -7.65
N SER A 124 0.03 -10.33 -6.58
CA SER A 124 -1.29 -10.93 -6.67
C SER A 124 -2.35 -9.86 -6.45
N TYR A 125 -3.30 -9.74 -7.37
CA TYR A 125 -4.36 -8.76 -7.24
C TYR A 125 -5.71 -9.30 -7.70
N SER A 126 -6.77 -8.82 -7.08
CA SER A 126 -8.13 -9.22 -7.37
C SER A 126 -9.12 -8.12 -7.00
N ARG A 127 -10.35 -8.30 -7.45
CA ARG A 127 -11.53 -7.54 -7.02
C ARG A 127 -12.68 -8.50 -6.76
N VAL A 128 -13.74 -7.99 -6.17
CA VAL A 128 -14.97 -8.79 -5.94
C VAL A 128 -15.63 -9.28 -7.23
N ASP A 129 -15.37 -8.58 -8.34
CA ASP A 129 -15.89 -8.86 -9.71
C ASP A 129 -14.80 -9.40 -10.66
N MET A 130 -13.62 -9.76 -10.14
CA MET A 130 -12.50 -10.25 -10.94
C MET A 130 -11.73 -11.32 -10.17
N GLU A 131 -11.46 -12.44 -10.84
CA GLU A 131 -10.64 -13.51 -10.31
C GLU A 131 -9.20 -13.03 -9.99
N PRO A 132 -8.52 -13.68 -9.02
CA PRO A 132 -7.13 -13.37 -8.70
C PRO A 132 -6.21 -13.48 -9.92
N ARG A 133 -5.37 -12.47 -10.09
CA ARG A 133 -4.30 -12.39 -11.08
C ARG A 133 -2.96 -12.45 -10.38
N PHE A 134 -1.99 -13.13 -11.00
CA PHE A 134 -0.65 -13.28 -10.46
C PHE A 134 0.36 -12.87 -11.52
N THR A 135 1.19 -11.90 -11.19
CA THR A 135 2.17 -11.32 -12.11
C THR A 135 3.54 -11.26 -11.43
N LEU A 136 4.58 -11.77 -12.09
CA LEU A 136 5.94 -11.56 -11.64
C LEU A 136 6.45 -10.22 -12.16
N LYS A 137 6.87 -9.36 -11.26
CA LYS A 137 7.41 -8.02 -11.53
C LYS A 137 8.83 -7.88 -10.99
N ASP A 138 9.64 -7.03 -11.62
CA ASP A 138 10.89 -6.58 -11.01
C ASP A 138 10.61 -5.49 -9.95
N ASN A 139 11.62 -5.12 -9.18
CA ASN A 139 11.50 -4.12 -8.11
C ASN A 139 11.30 -2.67 -8.62
N ASN A 140 11.15 -2.48 -9.92
CA ASN A 140 10.73 -1.23 -10.55
C ASN A 140 9.29 -1.27 -11.07
N GLY A 141 8.59 -2.40 -10.87
CA GLY A 141 7.22 -2.61 -11.31
C GLY A 141 7.10 -3.06 -12.76
N ARG A 142 8.22 -3.36 -13.45
CA ARG A 142 8.18 -3.88 -14.81
C ARG A 142 7.73 -5.35 -14.77
N VAL A 143 6.74 -5.68 -15.57
CA VAL A 143 6.24 -7.05 -15.73
C VAL A 143 7.29 -7.93 -16.39
N ILE A 144 7.65 -9.04 -15.73
CA ILE A 144 8.54 -10.08 -16.24
C ILE A 144 7.71 -11.25 -16.79
N ILE A 145 6.72 -11.70 -16.00
CA ILE A 145 5.79 -12.75 -16.42
C ILE A 145 4.39 -12.27 -16.09
N LYS A 146 3.56 -12.12 -17.14
CA LYS A 146 2.13 -11.88 -16.99
C LYS A 146 1.42 -13.23 -16.85
N ASP A 147 0.34 -13.26 -16.05
CA ASP A 147 -0.43 -14.48 -15.82
C ASP A 147 0.44 -15.66 -15.36
N LEU A 148 1.25 -15.44 -14.31
CA LEU A 148 2.10 -16.46 -13.67
C LEU A 148 1.27 -17.68 -13.21
N ALA A 149 0.05 -17.44 -12.76
CA ALA A 149 -0.96 -18.45 -12.46
C ALA A 149 -2.35 -17.92 -12.81
N LYS A 150 -3.29 -18.83 -13.08
CA LYS A 150 -4.70 -18.53 -13.34
C LYS A 150 -5.57 -19.31 -12.38
N VAL A 151 -6.56 -18.65 -11.81
CA VAL A 151 -7.61 -19.28 -11.02
C VAL A 151 -8.78 -19.60 -11.95
N ASP A 152 -9.24 -20.85 -11.93
CA ASP A 152 -10.41 -21.26 -12.69
C ASP A 152 -11.67 -21.20 -11.80
N ILE A 153 -12.52 -20.22 -12.06
CA ILE A 153 -13.77 -20.01 -11.31
C ILE A 153 -15.02 -20.48 -12.06
N ARG A 154 -14.86 -21.18 -13.21
CA ARG A 154 -16.00 -21.64 -14.02
C ARG A 154 -16.95 -22.50 -13.21
N ARG A 155 -16.43 -23.41 -12.38
CA ARG A 155 -17.26 -24.27 -11.53
C ARG A 155 -18.13 -23.49 -10.54
N ALA A 156 -17.63 -22.35 -10.03
CA ALA A 156 -18.45 -21.50 -9.15
C ALA A 156 -19.63 -20.90 -9.91
N TYR A 157 -19.42 -20.44 -11.13
CA TYR A 157 -20.51 -19.95 -12.00
C TYR A 157 -21.52 -21.04 -12.38
N GLU A 158 -21.04 -22.25 -12.66
CA GLU A 158 -21.90 -23.42 -12.94
C GLU A 158 -22.78 -23.78 -11.74
N MET A 159 -22.27 -23.57 -10.51
CA MET A 159 -23.00 -23.77 -9.26
C MET A 159 -23.96 -22.62 -8.92
N GLY A 160 -24.09 -21.63 -9.80
CA GLY A 160 -24.99 -20.48 -9.61
C GLY A 160 -24.37 -19.27 -8.93
N TRP A 161 -23.07 -19.29 -8.57
CA TRP A 161 -22.41 -18.10 -8.04
C TRP A 161 -22.41 -16.98 -9.09
N ARG A 162 -22.61 -15.74 -8.62
CA ARG A 162 -22.49 -14.52 -9.44
C ARG A 162 -21.60 -13.53 -8.72
N ALA A 163 -20.76 -12.84 -9.48
CA ALA A 163 -19.95 -11.77 -8.93
C ALA A 163 -20.86 -10.63 -8.43
N PRO A 164 -20.56 -10.01 -7.29
CA PRO A 164 -21.29 -8.83 -6.85
C PRO A 164 -21.02 -7.64 -7.78
N GLU A 165 -21.96 -6.72 -7.83
CA GLU A 165 -21.80 -5.46 -8.55
C GLU A 165 -21.13 -4.43 -7.66
N ARG A 166 -20.16 -3.70 -8.21
CA ARG A 166 -19.56 -2.53 -7.56
C ARG A 166 -20.39 -1.29 -7.89
N PHE A 167 -20.60 -0.44 -6.92
CA PHE A 167 -21.28 0.85 -7.12
C PHE A 167 -20.59 1.96 -6.33
N VAL A 168 -20.87 3.19 -6.73
CA VAL A 168 -20.43 4.40 -6.04
C VAL A 168 -21.63 5.30 -5.83
N VAL A 169 -21.81 5.80 -4.62
CA VAL A 169 -22.85 6.78 -4.25
C VAL A 169 -22.22 7.94 -3.50
N LYS A 170 -22.86 9.10 -3.54
CA LYS A 170 -22.44 10.22 -2.73
C LYS A 170 -22.86 10.04 -1.27
N ALA A 171 -21.98 10.41 -0.35
CA ALA A 171 -22.29 10.53 1.07
C ALA A 171 -23.29 11.67 1.33
N ALA A 172 -23.75 11.80 2.57
CA ALA A 172 -24.69 12.84 2.98
C ALA A 172 -24.17 14.28 2.75
N ASP A 173 -22.85 14.47 2.65
CA ASP A 173 -22.22 15.75 2.32
C ASP A 173 -22.33 16.12 0.81
N GLY A 174 -22.81 15.22 -0.04
CA GLY A 174 -22.93 15.38 -1.47
C GLY A 174 -21.60 15.43 -2.23
N LEU A 175 -20.48 15.28 -1.56
CA LEU A 175 -19.11 15.41 -2.10
C LEU A 175 -18.34 14.09 -2.08
N THR A 176 -18.34 13.40 -0.95
CA THR A 176 -17.55 12.19 -0.70
C THR A 176 -18.14 10.99 -1.45
N ASP A 177 -17.32 10.29 -2.20
CA ASP A 177 -17.69 9.04 -2.86
C ASP A 177 -17.61 7.86 -1.87
N LEU A 178 -18.72 7.15 -1.72
CA LEU A 178 -18.82 5.90 -0.97
C LEU A 178 -18.85 4.74 -1.95
N HIS A 179 -17.85 3.86 -1.83
CA HIS A 179 -17.76 2.67 -2.66
C HIS A 179 -18.44 1.49 -1.95
N GLY A 180 -19.29 0.78 -2.67
CA GLY A 180 -20.02 -0.36 -2.15
C GLY A 180 -20.00 -1.55 -3.11
N ILE A 181 -20.43 -2.69 -2.55
CA ILE A 181 -20.66 -3.93 -3.30
C ILE A 181 -22.08 -4.43 -2.98
N MET A 182 -22.77 -5.02 -3.98
CA MET A 182 -24.12 -5.51 -3.84
C MET A 182 -24.26 -6.87 -4.55
N TRP A 183 -24.86 -7.82 -3.84
CA TRP A 183 -25.33 -9.08 -4.43
C TRP A 183 -26.81 -8.95 -4.77
N LYS A 184 -27.19 -9.35 -6.00
CA LYS A 184 -28.57 -9.45 -6.47
C LYS A 184 -29.03 -10.91 -6.52
#